data_35046519958e19435c28e4cb14488493
#
_entry.id   35046519958e19435c28e4cb14488493
#
_cell.length_a   1.000
_cell.length_b   1.000
_cell.length_c   1.000
_cell.angle_alpha   90.00
_cell.angle_beta   90.00
_cell.angle_gamma   90.00
#
_symmetry.space_group_name_H-M   'P 1'
#
loop_
_entity.id
_entity.type
_entity.pdbx_description
1 polymer ?
#
loop_
_entity_poly.entity_id
_entity_poly.type
_entity_poly.pdbx_seq_one_letter_code
_entity_poly.pdbx_strand_id
1 'polypeptide(L)'
;RYECVVVPDFGAFLAHKIPAEIQENTNSFYPPKKQLSFNVQLQSNDGVLANHISEIEQISYENALAKIAKQVAALKLRLEKNETLEFQNIGALQNTKDGQLVFEPSYNLNYLTEAFGLTQFVSPTISRATHLKIVEEIENKTPITLSSEKRKTRSVFKYAANAEYGFSSKG
;
A
#
# COMPACT_ATOMS: atom_id res chain seq x y z
N ARG A 1 1.06 8.59 9.71
CA ARG A 1 0.15 9.62 10.24
C ARG A 1 0.66 11.02 9.88
N TYR A 2 1.97 11.28 9.98
CA TYR A 2 2.61 12.54 9.64
C TYR A 2 3.43 12.39 8.36
N GLU A 3 3.39 13.39 7.48
CA GLU A 3 4.18 13.40 6.25
C GLU A 3 5.55 14.06 6.44
N CYS A 4 5.69 14.81 7.51
CA CYS A 4 6.93 15.44 7.93
C CYS A 4 7.11 15.25 9.44
N VAL A 5 8.31 14.92 9.88
CA VAL A 5 8.72 14.86 11.29
C VAL A 5 10.04 15.58 11.44
N VAL A 6 10.02 16.70 12.14
CA VAL A 6 11.22 17.48 12.41
C VAL A 6 11.93 16.93 13.65
N VAL A 7 13.23 16.70 13.51
CA VAL A 7 14.14 16.46 14.61
C VAL A 7 14.85 17.79 14.91
N PRO A 8 14.54 18.48 16.01
CA PRO A 8 15.10 19.79 16.32
C PRO A 8 16.62 19.81 16.25
N ASP A 9 17.19 20.87 15.67
CA ASP A 9 18.63 21.07 15.46
C ASP A 9 19.35 20.00 14.61
N PHE A 10 18.61 19.10 13.95
CA PHE A 10 19.21 18.04 13.15
C PHE A 10 18.70 18.04 11.69
N GLY A 11 17.40 18.06 11.50
CA GLY A 11 16.75 18.03 10.18
C GLY A 11 15.36 17.41 10.26
N ALA A 12 14.73 17.20 9.10
CA ALA A 12 13.41 16.60 9.02
C ALA A 12 13.36 15.40 8.10
N PHE A 13 12.63 14.38 8.50
CA PHE A 13 12.24 13.26 7.65
C PHE A 13 10.91 13.59 6.98
N LEU A 14 10.89 13.48 5.65
CA LEU A 14 9.70 13.71 4.83
C LEU A 14 9.28 12.42 4.14
N ALA A 15 7.99 12.20 4.05
CA ALA A 15 7.42 11.04 3.39
C ALA A 15 6.68 11.47 2.12
N HIS A 16 7.15 11.00 0.97
CA HIS A 16 6.59 11.29 -0.35
C HIS A 16 5.85 10.07 -0.89
N LYS A 17 4.63 10.28 -1.40
CA LYS A 17 3.89 9.24 -2.09
C LYS A 17 4.38 9.15 -3.53
N ILE A 18 4.85 7.98 -3.94
CA ILE A 18 5.22 7.65 -5.31
C ILE A 18 4.08 6.83 -5.91
N PRO A 19 3.52 7.22 -7.06
CA PRO A 19 2.46 6.46 -7.72
C PRO A 19 2.96 5.09 -8.19
N ALA A 20 2.01 4.21 -8.55
CA ALA A 20 2.32 2.97 -9.23
C ALA A 20 3.02 3.25 -10.56
N GLU A 21 4.00 2.43 -10.90
CA GLU A 21 4.79 2.56 -12.12
C GLU A 21 4.77 1.25 -12.91
N ILE A 22 4.70 1.37 -14.23
CA ILE A 22 4.83 0.26 -15.17
C ILE A 22 6.12 0.45 -15.94
N GLN A 23 7.02 -0.49 -15.80
CA GLN A 23 8.26 -0.51 -16.58
C GLN A 23 8.06 -1.38 -17.82
N GLU A 24 7.81 -0.72 -18.96
CA GLU A 24 7.45 -1.40 -20.21
C GLU A 24 8.54 -2.36 -20.71
N ASN A 25 9.82 -2.01 -20.53
CA ASN A 25 10.95 -2.82 -21.01
C ASN A 25 11.01 -4.20 -20.33
N THR A 26 10.60 -4.30 -19.09
CA THR A 26 10.63 -5.54 -18.29
C THR A 26 9.23 -6.09 -18.02
N ASN A 27 8.18 -5.41 -18.49
CA ASN A 27 6.78 -5.70 -18.18
C ASN A 27 6.53 -5.84 -16.65
N SER A 28 7.26 -5.04 -15.88
CA SER A 28 7.20 -5.07 -14.42
C SER A 28 6.27 -3.98 -13.91
N PHE A 29 5.42 -4.37 -12.97
CA PHE A 29 4.47 -3.49 -12.31
C PHE A 29 4.94 -3.25 -10.88
N TYR A 30 5.18 -1.99 -10.54
CA TYR A 30 5.57 -1.55 -9.22
C TYR A 30 4.38 -0.92 -8.52
N PRO A 31 4.01 -1.39 -7.32
CA PRO A 31 2.91 -0.79 -6.57
C PRO A 31 3.27 0.63 -6.11
N PRO A 32 2.28 1.46 -5.79
CA PRO A 32 2.54 2.76 -5.18
C PRO A 32 3.24 2.57 -3.84
N LYS A 33 4.14 3.49 -3.51
CA LYS A 33 4.93 3.42 -2.27
C LYS A 33 5.09 4.78 -1.62
N LYS A 34 5.41 4.78 -0.33
CA LYS A 34 5.83 5.96 0.40
C LYS A 34 7.35 5.91 0.56
N GLN A 35 8.05 6.88 -0.03
CA GLN A 35 9.51 7.01 0.06
C GLN A 35 9.86 8.08 1.09
N LEU A 36 10.86 7.78 1.91
CA LEU A 36 11.39 8.74 2.87
C LEU A 36 12.53 9.53 2.24
N SER A 37 12.62 10.80 2.59
CA SER A 37 13.75 11.68 2.30
C SER A 37 14.12 12.46 3.55
N PHE A 38 15.33 13.02 3.60
CA PHE A 38 15.81 13.81 4.71
C PHE A 38 16.19 15.21 4.23
N ASN A 39 15.76 16.24 4.98
CA ASN A 39 16.09 17.62 4.71
C ASN A 39 16.80 18.22 5.92
N VAL A 40 18.06 18.58 5.71
CA VAL A 40 18.93 19.19 6.76
C VAL A 40 18.50 20.60 7.14
N GLN A 41 17.81 21.31 6.24
CA GLN A 41 17.46 22.74 6.48
C GLN A 41 16.25 22.90 7.40
N LEU A 42 15.40 21.89 7.51
CA LEU A 42 14.21 21.92 8.35
C LEU A 42 14.54 21.49 9.77
N GLN A 43 15.04 22.41 10.59
CA GLN A 43 15.52 22.14 11.96
C GLN A 43 14.62 22.76 13.04
N SER A 44 13.69 23.64 12.66
CA SER A 44 12.81 24.31 13.62
C SER A 44 11.85 23.33 14.27
N ASN A 45 11.83 23.29 15.60
CA ASN A 45 10.96 22.41 16.35
C ASN A 45 9.47 22.69 16.06
N ASP A 46 8.77 21.72 15.53
CA ASP A 46 7.31 21.75 15.30
C ASP A 46 6.50 21.12 16.45
N GLY A 47 7.18 20.58 17.44
CA GLY A 47 6.60 19.93 18.61
C GLY A 47 6.12 18.51 18.39
N VAL A 48 6.00 18.02 17.15
CA VAL A 48 5.42 16.70 16.82
C VAL A 48 6.21 15.57 17.48
N LEU A 49 7.54 15.56 17.30
CA LEU A 49 8.41 14.53 17.86
C LEU A 49 8.46 14.59 19.40
N ALA A 50 8.57 15.80 19.96
CA ALA A 50 8.66 15.98 21.40
C ALA A 50 7.36 15.58 22.11
N ASN A 51 6.20 15.96 21.57
CA ASN A 51 4.90 15.52 22.09
C ASN A 51 4.76 14.00 22.03
N HIS A 52 5.13 13.40 20.92
CA HIS A 52 5.05 11.93 20.76
C HIS A 52 5.91 11.19 21.79
N ILE A 53 7.14 11.62 22.02
CA ILE A 53 8.02 11.04 23.04
C ILE A 53 7.45 11.28 24.45
N SER A 54 6.95 12.48 24.73
CA SER A 54 6.31 12.82 25.99
C SER A 54 5.14 11.89 26.31
N GLU A 55 4.28 11.62 25.33
CA GLU A 55 3.12 10.73 25.46
C GLU A 55 3.54 9.26 25.69
N ILE A 56 4.50 8.75 24.92
CA ILE A 56 4.90 7.34 25.01
C ILE A 56 5.68 7.05 26.28
N GLU A 57 6.61 7.93 26.64
CA GLU A 57 7.49 7.73 27.81
C GLU A 57 6.89 8.29 29.10
N GLN A 58 5.72 8.92 29.04
CA GLN A 58 5.03 9.54 30.19
C GLN A 58 5.95 10.56 30.93
N ILE A 59 6.68 11.36 30.17
CA ILE A 59 7.56 12.42 30.67
C ILE A 59 7.04 13.79 30.26
N SER A 60 7.54 14.85 30.90
CA SER A 60 7.19 16.20 30.48
C SER A 60 7.73 16.55 29.11
N TYR A 61 7.07 17.48 28.40
CA TYR A 61 7.52 17.98 27.10
C TYR A 61 8.96 18.50 27.12
N GLU A 62 9.33 19.21 28.20
CA GLU A 62 10.68 19.75 28.39
C GLU A 62 11.72 18.63 28.53
N ASN A 63 11.39 17.58 29.27
CA ASN A 63 12.26 16.40 29.40
C ASN A 63 12.39 15.66 28.06
N ALA A 64 11.33 15.58 27.26
CA ALA A 64 11.38 15.01 25.93
C ALA A 64 12.31 15.82 25.00
N LEU A 65 12.22 17.16 25.03
CA LEU A 65 13.14 18.03 24.27
C LEU A 65 14.59 17.87 24.72
N ALA A 66 14.86 17.85 26.03
CA ALA A 66 16.21 17.64 26.55
C ALA A 66 16.79 16.27 26.11
N LYS A 67 15.94 15.24 26.06
CA LYS A 67 16.31 13.92 25.57
C LYS A 67 16.64 13.92 24.08
N ILE A 68 15.81 14.60 23.27
CA ILE A 68 16.06 14.77 21.83
C ILE A 68 17.38 15.49 21.61
N ALA A 69 17.61 16.62 22.28
CA ALA A 69 18.83 17.41 22.14
C ALA A 69 20.09 16.59 22.48
N LYS A 70 20.04 15.79 23.55
CA LYS A 70 21.15 14.89 23.94
C LYS A 70 21.43 13.85 22.85
N GLN A 71 20.39 13.25 22.27
CA GLN A 71 20.55 12.26 21.19
C GLN A 71 21.09 12.91 19.92
N VAL A 72 20.58 14.09 19.55
CA VAL A 72 21.05 14.84 18.39
C VAL A 72 22.53 15.20 18.52
N ALA A 73 22.97 15.64 19.70
CA ALA A 73 24.38 15.90 19.94
C ALA A 73 25.25 14.65 19.73
N ALA A 74 24.80 13.49 20.21
CA ALA A 74 25.51 12.23 20.01
C ALA A 74 25.54 11.81 18.52
N LEU A 75 24.43 12.02 17.79
CA LEU A 75 24.37 11.73 16.34
C LEU A 75 25.33 12.62 15.55
N LYS A 76 25.38 13.93 15.87
CA LYS A 76 26.30 14.88 15.23
C LYS A 76 27.76 14.48 15.45
N LEU A 77 28.15 14.11 16.67
CA LEU A 77 29.49 13.66 16.98
C LEU A 77 29.91 12.42 16.19
N ARG A 78 28.97 11.50 15.96
CA ARG A 78 29.21 10.30 15.14
C ARG A 78 29.38 10.65 13.65
N LEU A 79 28.56 11.58 13.14
CA LEU A 79 28.68 12.08 11.77
C LEU A 79 30.01 12.82 11.54
N GLU A 80 30.50 13.59 12.53
CA GLU A 80 31.81 14.25 12.46
C GLU A 80 32.96 13.24 12.35
N LYS A 81 32.78 12.06 12.91
CA LYS A 81 33.73 10.93 12.76
C LYS A 81 33.56 10.14 11.45
N ASN A 82 32.70 10.62 10.53
CA ASN A 82 32.30 9.95 9.31
C ASN A 82 31.69 8.56 9.54
N GLU A 83 31.03 8.35 10.68
CA GLU A 83 30.28 7.14 10.91
C GLU A 83 28.94 7.20 10.17
N THR A 84 28.52 6.08 9.60
CA THR A 84 27.17 5.94 9.04
C THR A 84 26.17 5.75 10.18
N LEU A 85 25.11 6.55 10.19
CA LEU A 85 24.01 6.43 11.14
C LEU A 85 22.90 5.57 10.53
N GLU A 86 22.76 4.35 11.02
CA GLU A 86 21.69 3.47 10.58
C GLU A 86 20.45 3.66 11.47
N PHE A 87 19.30 3.94 10.83
CA PHE A 87 17.99 3.98 11.46
C PHE A 87 17.18 2.80 10.96
N GLN A 88 16.85 1.91 11.85
CA GLN A 88 16.14 0.66 11.52
C GLN A 88 14.86 0.96 10.74
N ASN A 89 14.71 0.32 9.58
CA ASN A 89 13.60 0.49 8.63
C ASN A 89 13.45 1.87 7.98
N ILE A 90 14.12 2.90 8.44
CA ILE A 90 14.05 4.27 7.92
C ILE A 90 15.10 4.47 6.82
N GLY A 91 16.35 4.14 7.10
CA GLY A 91 17.47 4.31 6.19
C GLY A 91 18.77 4.65 6.91
N ALA A 92 19.75 5.10 6.16
CA ALA A 92 21.05 5.47 6.65
C ALA A 92 21.40 6.92 6.32
N LEU A 93 22.05 7.61 7.26
CA LEU A 93 22.64 8.94 7.07
C LEU A 93 24.14 8.84 7.15
N GLN A 94 24.84 9.47 6.20
CA GLN A 94 26.28 9.50 6.15
C GLN A 94 26.79 10.84 5.62
N ASN A 95 27.97 11.26 6.07
CA ASN A 95 28.66 12.39 5.48
C ASN A 95 29.44 11.93 4.25
N THR A 96 29.30 12.69 3.15
CA THR A 96 30.16 12.54 1.98
C THR A 96 31.54 13.15 2.26
N LYS A 97 32.54 12.79 1.47
CA LYS A 97 33.90 13.38 1.54
C LYS A 97 33.88 14.90 1.40
N ASP A 98 32.88 15.43 0.73
CA ASP A 98 32.67 16.88 0.53
C ASP A 98 31.91 17.55 1.71
N GLY A 99 31.67 16.84 2.80
CA GLY A 99 30.98 17.34 3.99
C GLY A 99 29.46 17.49 3.83
N GLN A 100 28.88 16.91 2.77
CA GLN A 100 27.42 16.91 2.59
C GLN A 100 26.80 15.69 3.26
N LEU A 101 25.69 15.92 3.97
CA LEU A 101 24.90 14.85 4.57
C LEU A 101 23.98 14.22 3.54
N VAL A 102 24.16 12.93 3.29
CA VAL A 102 23.37 12.14 2.35
C VAL A 102 22.52 11.14 3.10
N PHE A 103 21.25 11.05 2.73
CA PHE A 103 20.30 10.07 3.27
C PHE A 103 19.99 9.00 2.23
N GLU A 104 20.18 7.75 2.59
CA GLU A 104 19.80 6.59 1.79
C GLU A 104 18.58 5.91 2.45
N PRO A 105 17.38 5.98 1.85
CA PRO A 105 16.19 5.40 2.43
C PRO A 105 16.22 3.88 2.42
N SER A 106 15.64 3.25 3.44
CA SER A 106 15.42 1.81 3.44
C SER A 106 14.27 1.46 2.49
N TYR A 107 14.48 0.43 1.67
CA TYR A 107 13.47 -0.10 0.74
C TYR A 107 12.73 -1.34 1.29
N ASN A 108 13.04 -1.75 2.50
CA ASN A 108 12.53 -3.00 3.09
C ASN A 108 11.04 -2.92 3.46
N LEU A 109 10.53 -1.72 3.72
CA LEU A 109 9.14 -1.51 4.13
C LEU A 109 8.47 -0.46 3.25
N ASN A 110 7.25 -0.76 2.81
CA ASN A 110 6.38 0.24 2.20
C ASN A 110 5.47 0.85 3.28
N TYR A 111 5.68 2.11 3.60
CA TYR A 111 4.89 2.84 4.60
C TYR A 111 3.51 3.30 4.09
N LEU A 112 3.18 3.00 2.84
CA LEU A 112 1.88 3.31 2.27
C LEU A 112 0.86 2.23 2.66
N THR A 113 0.01 2.52 3.63
CA THR A 113 -1.01 1.59 4.12
C THR A 113 -2.01 1.15 3.05
N GLU A 114 -2.30 2.03 2.09
CA GLU A 114 -3.18 1.76 0.95
C GLU A 114 -2.61 0.69 -0.01
N ALA A 115 -1.29 0.51 0.00
CA ALA A 115 -0.57 -0.48 -0.81
C ALA A 115 -0.17 -1.73 -0.01
N PHE A 116 -0.76 -1.93 1.17
CA PHE A 116 -0.47 -3.10 1.99
C PHE A 116 -0.82 -4.39 1.24
N GLY A 117 0.12 -5.33 1.23
CA GLY A 117 -0.04 -6.60 0.51
C GLY A 117 0.23 -6.54 -1.00
N LEU A 118 0.40 -5.36 -1.59
CA LEU A 118 0.81 -5.23 -2.98
C LEU A 118 2.32 -5.45 -3.12
N THR A 119 2.69 -6.36 -4.01
CA THR A 119 4.08 -6.65 -4.36
C THR A 119 4.35 -6.33 -5.83
N GLN A 120 5.61 -6.14 -6.17
CA GLN A 120 6.02 -6.08 -7.57
C GLN A 120 5.68 -7.40 -8.26
N PHE A 121 5.17 -7.33 -9.49
CA PHE A 121 4.96 -8.51 -10.32
C PHE A 121 5.36 -8.23 -11.77
N VAL A 122 5.69 -9.29 -12.50
CA VAL A 122 6.00 -9.24 -13.92
C VAL A 122 4.84 -9.88 -14.69
N SER A 123 4.29 -9.14 -15.65
CA SER A 123 3.26 -9.65 -16.56
C SER A 123 3.84 -9.75 -17.96
N PRO A 124 4.24 -10.93 -18.42
CA PRO A 124 4.79 -11.09 -19.77
C PRO A 124 3.73 -10.69 -20.80
N THR A 125 4.16 -10.05 -21.88
CA THR A 125 3.28 -9.70 -23.01
C THR A 125 2.71 -10.97 -23.64
N ILE A 126 1.38 -11.02 -23.76
CA ILE A 126 0.72 -12.11 -24.49
C ILE A 126 0.92 -11.83 -25.99
N SER A 127 1.70 -12.68 -26.65
CA SER A 127 1.85 -12.64 -28.10
C SER A 127 0.48 -12.92 -28.76
N ARG A 128 0.08 -12.13 -29.77
CA ARG A 128 -1.16 -12.36 -30.52
C ARG A 128 -1.24 -13.79 -31.08
N ALA A 129 -0.11 -14.38 -31.47
CA ALA A 129 -0.04 -15.76 -31.95
C ALA A 129 -0.40 -16.79 -30.85
N THR A 130 -0.01 -16.53 -29.61
CA THR A 130 -0.35 -17.40 -28.47
C THR A 130 -1.82 -17.27 -28.09
N HIS A 131 -2.37 -16.04 -28.15
CA HIS A 131 -3.79 -15.79 -27.86
C HIS A 131 -4.70 -16.47 -28.90
N LEU A 132 -4.36 -16.38 -30.19
CA LEU A 132 -5.12 -17.05 -31.26
C LEU A 132 -5.12 -18.58 -31.11
N LYS A 133 -3.97 -19.18 -30.78
CA LYS A 133 -3.89 -20.64 -30.52
C LYS A 133 -4.74 -21.05 -29.31
N ILE A 134 -4.77 -20.29 -28.24
CA ILE A 134 -5.60 -20.61 -27.07
C ILE A 134 -7.08 -20.49 -27.40
N VAL A 135 -7.50 -19.46 -28.15
CA VAL A 135 -8.90 -19.31 -28.59
C VAL A 135 -9.31 -20.48 -29.49
N GLU A 136 -8.49 -20.86 -30.47
CA GLU A 136 -8.73 -21.99 -31.39
C GLU A 136 -8.81 -23.33 -30.65
N GLU A 137 -7.98 -23.57 -29.64
CA GLU A 137 -8.06 -24.77 -28.79
C GLU A 137 -9.33 -24.79 -27.92
N ILE A 138 -9.79 -23.65 -27.44
CA ILE A 138 -11.02 -23.55 -26.63
C ILE A 138 -12.24 -23.77 -27.53
N GLU A 139 -12.31 -23.18 -28.73
CA GLU A 139 -13.39 -23.37 -29.68
C GLU A 139 -13.48 -24.82 -30.15
N ASN A 140 -12.34 -25.50 -30.37
CA ASN A 140 -12.32 -26.89 -30.79
C ASN A 140 -12.62 -27.89 -29.67
N LYS A 141 -12.36 -27.56 -28.40
CA LYS A 141 -12.58 -28.46 -27.24
C LYS A 141 -13.95 -28.35 -26.60
N THR A 142 -14.66 -27.27 -26.81
CA THR A 142 -16.01 -27.05 -26.25
C THR A 142 -16.99 -26.66 -27.34
N PRO A 143 -17.55 -27.63 -28.12
CA PRO A 143 -18.73 -27.32 -28.88
C PRO A 143 -19.85 -26.98 -27.89
N ILE A 144 -20.20 -25.69 -27.82
CA ILE A 144 -21.36 -25.24 -27.06
C ILE A 144 -22.60 -25.75 -27.80
N THR A 145 -22.97 -26.98 -27.52
CA THR A 145 -24.28 -27.49 -27.91
C THR A 145 -25.29 -26.78 -26.98
N LEU A 146 -25.86 -25.73 -27.49
CA LEU A 146 -27.09 -25.16 -26.92
C LEU A 146 -28.20 -26.18 -27.18
N SER A 147 -28.32 -27.18 -26.31
CA SER A 147 -29.49 -28.04 -26.28
C SER A 147 -30.65 -27.14 -25.78
N SER A 148 -31.54 -26.83 -26.68
CA SER A 148 -32.84 -26.25 -26.30
C SER A 148 -33.62 -27.35 -25.56
N GLU A 149 -33.35 -27.52 -24.27
CA GLU A 149 -34.30 -28.24 -23.42
C GLU A 149 -35.60 -27.47 -23.45
N LYS A 150 -36.56 -27.99 -24.21
CA LYS A 150 -37.95 -27.58 -24.11
C LYS A 150 -38.37 -27.82 -22.67
N ARG A 151 -38.41 -26.73 -21.87
CA ARG A 151 -39.07 -26.75 -20.57
C ARG A 151 -40.47 -27.29 -20.81
N LYS A 152 -40.75 -28.53 -20.38
CA LYS A 152 -42.08 -29.05 -20.24
C LYS A 152 -42.80 -28.12 -19.23
N THR A 153 -43.58 -27.21 -19.74
CA THR A 153 -44.53 -26.44 -18.95
C THR A 153 -45.54 -27.47 -18.45
N ARG A 154 -45.46 -27.87 -17.20
CA ARG A 154 -46.53 -28.58 -16.51
C ARG A 154 -47.75 -27.68 -16.60
N SER A 155 -48.78 -28.16 -17.30
CA SER A 155 -50.03 -27.43 -17.43
C SER A 155 -50.66 -27.25 -16.03
N VAL A 156 -50.73 -26.03 -15.61
CA VAL A 156 -51.37 -25.60 -14.35
C VAL A 156 -52.92 -25.71 -14.42
N PHE A 157 -53.43 -26.21 -15.55
CA PHE A 157 -54.88 -26.34 -15.79
C PHE A 157 -55.59 -27.50 -15.07
N LYS A 158 -54.92 -28.29 -14.24
CA LYS A 158 -55.58 -29.40 -13.54
C LYS A 158 -56.15 -29.04 -12.18
N TYR A 159 -55.98 -27.82 -11.68
CA TYR A 159 -56.47 -27.43 -10.35
C TYR A 159 -57.58 -26.37 -10.35
N ALA A 160 -58.03 -25.90 -11.50
CA ALA A 160 -59.09 -24.91 -11.61
C ALA A 160 -60.52 -25.52 -11.73
N ALA A 161 -60.62 -26.87 -11.80
CA ALA A 161 -61.94 -27.52 -12.07
C ALA A 161 -62.66 -28.03 -10.81
N ASN A 162 -62.15 -27.83 -9.59
CA ASN A 162 -62.79 -28.33 -8.39
C ASN A 162 -63.26 -27.25 -7.39
N ALA A 163 -63.42 -26.00 -7.83
CA ALA A 163 -63.88 -24.89 -6.96
C ALA A 163 -65.32 -24.45 -7.21
N GLU A 164 -66.09 -25.20 -8.01
CA GLU A 164 -67.52 -24.94 -8.19
C GLU A 164 -68.32 -26.18 -7.82
N TYR A 165 -68.57 -26.38 -6.56
CA TYR A 165 -69.79 -27.05 -6.08
C TYR A 165 -69.78 -26.97 -4.53
N GLY A 166 -70.59 -26.06 -4.03
CA GLY A 166 -70.83 -26.02 -2.58
C GLY A 166 -71.41 -24.72 -2.06
N PHE A 167 -72.40 -24.15 -2.75
CA PHE A 167 -73.27 -23.19 -2.12
C PHE A 167 -74.76 -23.71 -2.25
N SER A 168 -75.12 -24.58 -1.36
CA SER A 168 -76.54 -24.97 -1.21
C SER A 168 -77.14 -24.24 -0.06
N SER A 169 -78.14 -23.47 -0.37
CA SER A 169 -79.21 -22.91 0.46
C SER A 169 -79.63 -23.73 1.65
N LYS A 170 -79.77 -23.11 2.81
CA LYS A 170 -80.92 -23.32 3.69
C LYS A 170 -81.05 -22.21 4.76
N GLY A 171 -82.22 -21.61 4.75
CA GLY A 171 -82.90 -21.12 5.88
C GLY A 171 -82.96 -19.64 6.08
#